data_dbc1db10752f27771de4bc16aa521aaf
#
_entry.id   dbc1db10752f27771de4bc16aa521aaf
#
_cell.length_a   1.000
_cell.length_b   1.000
_cell.length_c   1.000
_cell.angle_alpha   90.00
_cell.angle_beta   90.00
_cell.angle_gamma   90.00
#
_symmetry.space_group_name_H-M   'P 1'
#
loop_
_entity.id
_entity.type
_entity.pdbx_description
1 polymer ?
#
loop_
_entity_poly.entity_id
_entity_poly.type
_entity_poly.pdbx_seq_one_letter_code
_entity_poly.pdbx_strand_id
1 'polypeptide(L)'
;QRYWGEPFPVYYKNDTAYLLEDDKQVTLPIVDKYLPTATGDPPLARAKKEDWNVFEGDRMETNIMPGWAGSSWYFLRYMDPNNDGEFCAKEKSDYWGQVDLYIGGAEHAVGHLLYSRFWTKFLYDRGFIGFDEPFKKMINQGMILGRSSFVYRINDTNTFVSFDKRKEHKTTRLHVDISFVDNDVLDVEKFKNWREEYSNAEFILNEDGKYLCGYEVEKMSKSKYNVQTPDNLVE
;
A
#
# COMPACT_ATOMS: atom_id res chain seq x y z
N GLN A 1 -4.40 -7.98 -10.42
CA GLN A 1 -4.00 -8.98 -9.41
C GLN A 1 -2.56 -8.75 -8.98
N ARG A 2 -2.27 -9.06 -7.72
CA ARG A 2 -0.94 -8.88 -7.13
C ARG A 2 -0.21 -10.21 -7.09
N TYR A 3 1.12 -10.17 -7.22
CA TYR A 3 1.97 -11.34 -6.99
C TYR A 3 2.23 -11.58 -5.50
N TRP A 4 2.29 -10.52 -4.71
CA TRP A 4 2.61 -10.56 -3.28
C TRP A 4 1.40 -10.89 -2.41
N GLY A 5 1.55 -11.88 -1.55
CA GLY A 5 0.55 -12.33 -0.60
C GLY A 5 0.75 -13.81 -0.27
N GLU A 6 -0.09 -14.35 0.60
CA GLU A 6 -0.05 -15.76 0.92
C GLU A 6 -0.61 -16.58 -0.24
N PRO A 7 0.10 -17.62 -0.71
CA PRO A 7 -0.42 -18.53 -1.71
C PRO A 7 -1.53 -19.39 -1.13
N PHE A 8 -2.46 -19.82 -1.99
CA PHE A 8 -3.44 -20.83 -1.61
C PHE A 8 -2.79 -22.22 -1.64
N PRO A 9 -2.89 -23.01 -0.57
CA PRO A 9 -2.44 -24.40 -0.56
C PRO A 9 -3.44 -25.30 -1.30
N VAL A 10 -3.69 -25.00 -2.59
CA VAL A 10 -4.72 -25.64 -3.40
C VAL A 10 -4.14 -26.09 -4.73
N TYR A 11 -4.50 -27.29 -5.16
CA TYR A 11 -4.25 -27.81 -6.51
C TYR A 11 -5.53 -28.30 -7.16
N TYR A 12 -5.51 -28.46 -8.47
CA TYR A 12 -6.66 -28.88 -9.25
C TYR A 12 -6.37 -30.19 -9.99
N LYS A 13 -7.25 -31.16 -9.79
CA LYS A 13 -7.26 -32.42 -10.50
C LYS A 13 -8.60 -32.57 -11.22
N ASN A 14 -8.58 -32.67 -12.54
CA ASN A 14 -9.81 -32.71 -13.35
C ASN A 14 -10.78 -31.58 -12.98
N ASP A 15 -10.27 -30.35 -12.88
CA ASP A 15 -10.99 -29.13 -12.49
C ASP A 15 -11.66 -29.15 -11.09
N THR A 16 -11.37 -30.14 -10.28
CA THR A 16 -11.78 -30.18 -8.89
C THR A 16 -10.64 -29.69 -8.00
N ALA A 17 -10.96 -28.78 -7.07
CA ALA A 17 -10.00 -28.22 -6.13
C ALA A 17 -9.76 -29.15 -4.96
N TYR A 18 -8.50 -29.35 -4.61
CA TYR A 18 -8.04 -30.12 -3.45
C TYR A 18 -7.09 -29.28 -2.59
N LEU A 19 -7.11 -29.49 -1.29
CA LEU A 19 -6.11 -28.93 -0.38
C LEU A 19 -4.83 -29.76 -0.44
N LEU A 20 -3.69 -29.09 -0.32
CA LEU A 20 -2.43 -29.76 -0.06
C LEU A 20 -2.45 -30.38 1.34
N GLU A 21 -1.67 -31.42 1.53
CA GLU A 21 -1.45 -32.03 2.84
C GLU A 21 -0.75 -31.07 3.79
N ASP A 22 -1.04 -31.15 5.08
CA ASP A 22 -0.62 -30.18 6.10
C ASP A 22 0.92 -30.05 6.28
N ASP A 23 1.69 -31.04 5.84
CA ASP A 23 3.14 -31.06 5.94
C ASP A 23 3.85 -30.34 4.78
N LYS A 24 3.09 -29.86 3.79
CA LYS A 24 3.65 -29.21 2.59
C LYS A 24 3.57 -27.69 2.66
N GLN A 25 4.71 -27.07 2.90
CA GLN A 25 4.83 -25.64 2.85
C GLN A 25 4.81 -25.14 1.41
N VAL A 26 3.97 -24.13 1.13
CA VAL A 26 3.84 -23.49 -0.17
C VAL A 26 4.54 -22.14 -0.14
N THR A 27 5.58 -21.98 -0.97
CA THR A 27 6.34 -20.74 -1.10
C THR A 27 6.22 -20.19 -2.51
N LEU A 28 6.10 -18.87 -2.66
CA LEU A 28 6.02 -18.23 -3.96
C LEU A 28 7.34 -18.38 -4.74
N PRO A 29 7.31 -18.89 -6.00
CA PRO A 29 8.49 -19.00 -6.83
C PRO A 29 8.91 -17.64 -7.40
N ILE A 30 10.15 -17.54 -7.84
CA ILE A 30 10.59 -16.38 -8.63
C ILE A 30 10.06 -16.51 -10.06
N VAL A 31 9.45 -15.45 -10.57
CA VAL A 31 8.96 -15.38 -11.95
C VAL A 31 9.73 -14.34 -12.76
N ASP A 32 9.77 -14.49 -14.07
CA ASP A 32 10.49 -13.59 -15.00
C ASP A 32 9.90 -12.18 -15.05
N LYS A 33 8.58 -12.07 -14.88
CA LYS A 33 7.84 -10.80 -14.88
C LYS A 33 6.69 -10.81 -13.89
N TYR A 34 6.57 -9.75 -13.10
CA TYR A 34 5.48 -9.56 -12.14
C TYR A 34 4.26 -8.84 -12.76
N LEU A 35 3.95 -9.19 -14.00
CA LEU A 35 2.82 -8.68 -14.79
C LEU A 35 1.88 -9.84 -15.15
N PRO A 36 0.59 -9.58 -15.36
CA PRO A 36 -0.35 -10.57 -15.87
C PRO A 36 0.16 -11.22 -17.17
N THR A 37 -0.29 -12.41 -17.45
CA THR A 37 -0.04 -13.07 -18.74
C THR A 37 -0.75 -12.34 -19.89
N ALA A 38 -0.45 -12.68 -21.12
CA ALA A 38 -1.16 -12.13 -22.28
C ALA A 38 -2.66 -12.51 -22.31
N THR A 39 -3.03 -13.59 -21.62
CA THR A 39 -4.42 -14.05 -21.45
C THR A 39 -5.10 -13.44 -20.23
N GLY A 40 -4.40 -12.59 -19.47
CA GLY A 40 -4.93 -11.92 -18.29
C GLY A 40 -4.82 -12.73 -16.99
N ASP A 41 -4.16 -13.90 -17.01
CA ASP A 41 -3.92 -14.70 -15.81
C ASP A 41 -2.97 -14.00 -14.85
N PRO A 42 -3.00 -14.35 -13.54
CA PRO A 42 -2.11 -13.78 -12.54
C PRO A 42 -0.62 -13.95 -12.88
N PRO A 43 0.26 -13.07 -12.36
CA PRO A 43 1.71 -13.20 -12.57
C PRO A 43 2.26 -14.57 -12.15
N LEU A 44 1.69 -15.21 -11.15
CA LEU A 44 2.08 -16.54 -10.69
C LEU A 44 1.88 -17.63 -11.75
N ALA A 45 0.95 -17.43 -12.70
CA ALA A 45 0.78 -18.33 -13.84
C ALA A 45 1.99 -18.34 -14.82
N ARG A 46 2.96 -17.41 -14.65
CA ARG A 46 4.24 -17.40 -15.37
C ARG A 46 5.29 -18.32 -14.79
N ALA A 47 5.05 -18.84 -13.58
CA ALA A 47 5.97 -19.76 -12.97
C ALA A 47 6.16 -21.01 -13.83
N LYS A 48 7.38 -21.55 -13.82
CA LYS A 48 7.63 -22.82 -14.51
C LYS A 48 6.81 -23.92 -13.87
N LYS A 49 6.39 -24.87 -14.66
CA LYS A 49 5.59 -26.01 -14.17
C LYS A 49 6.29 -26.78 -13.07
N GLU A 50 7.60 -26.94 -13.17
CA GLU A 50 8.42 -27.63 -12.20
C GLU A 50 8.48 -26.90 -10.84
N ASP A 51 8.35 -25.57 -10.85
CA ASP A 51 8.48 -24.75 -9.67
C ASP A 51 7.13 -24.49 -8.97
N TRP A 52 6.02 -24.43 -9.73
CA TRP A 52 4.74 -24.00 -9.17
C TRP A 52 3.48 -24.58 -9.80
N ASN A 53 3.34 -24.49 -11.12
CA ASN A 53 2.06 -24.70 -11.79
C ASN A 53 1.56 -26.16 -11.75
N VAL A 54 2.41 -27.10 -11.34
CA VAL A 54 2.07 -28.53 -11.28
C VAL A 54 2.53 -29.11 -9.96
N PHE A 55 1.60 -29.67 -9.23
CA PHE A 55 1.87 -30.45 -8.03
C PHE A 55 1.49 -31.90 -8.32
N GLU A 56 2.43 -32.84 -8.24
CA GLU A 56 2.23 -34.27 -8.57
C GLU A 56 1.59 -34.51 -9.97
N GLY A 57 1.83 -33.60 -10.93
CA GLY A 57 1.22 -33.63 -12.25
C GLY A 57 -0.03 -32.77 -12.40
N ASP A 58 -0.58 -32.24 -11.32
CA ASP A 58 -1.78 -31.42 -11.29
C ASP A 58 -1.44 -29.90 -11.22
N ARG A 59 -2.41 -29.07 -11.59
CA ARG A 59 -2.22 -27.61 -11.67
C ARG A 59 -2.42 -26.96 -10.28
N MET A 60 -1.42 -26.23 -9.80
CA MET A 60 -1.55 -25.39 -8.60
C MET A 60 -2.42 -24.16 -8.85
N GLU A 61 -3.05 -23.64 -7.77
CA GLU A 61 -3.71 -22.33 -7.81
C GLU A 61 -2.71 -21.22 -8.10
N THR A 62 -3.06 -20.34 -9.03
CA THR A 62 -2.22 -19.22 -9.46
C THR A 62 -2.65 -17.86 -8.89
N ASN A 63 -3.79 -17.80 -8.20
CA ASN A 63 -4.16 -16.65 -7.40
C ASN A 63 -3.50 -16.73 -6.02
N ILE A 64 -3.29 -15.58 -5.42
CA ILE A 64 -2.89 -15.46 -4.02
C ILE A 64 -4.09 -15.02 -3.17
N MET A 65 -4.01 -15.25 -1.86
CA MET A 65 -5.02 -14.78 -0.92
C MET A 65 -5.16 -13.26 -0.97
N PRO A 66 -6.31 -12.69 -0.55
CA PRO A 66 -6.46 -11.25 -0.43
C PRO A 66 -5.32 -10.61 0.36
N GLY A 67 -4.86 -9.42 -0.03
CA GLY A 67 -3.69 -8.77 0.57
C GLY A 67 -3.77 -8.52 2.08
N TRP A 68 -4.97 -8.60 2.67
CA TRP A 68 -5.19 -8.51 4.12
C TRP A 68 -4.98 -9.85 4.86
N ALA A 69 -4.84 -10.97 4.18
CA ALA A 69 -4.70 -12.27 4.83
C ALA A 69 -3.48 -12.33 5.76
N GLY A 70 -2.29 -12.02 5.27
CA GLY A 70 -1.07 -12.04 6.06
C GLY A 70 -1.01 -10.95 7.12
N SER A 71 -1.43 -9.73 6.79
CA SER A 71 -1.46 -8.63 7.75
C SER A 71 -2.49 -8.83 8.87
N SER A 72 -3.37 -9.81 8.75
CA SER A 72 -4.45 -10.07 9.71
C SER A 72 -3.96 -10.74 11.01
N TRP A 73 -2.82 -11.39 10.98
CA TRP A 73 -2.31 -12.18 12.09
C TRP A 73 -0.83 -11.91 12.42
N TYR A 74 -0.19 -10.93 11.79
CA TYR A 74 1.24 -10.65 11.95
C TYR A 74 1.63 -10.43 13.42
N PHE A 75 0.76 -9.82 14.23
CA PHE A 75 1.01 -9.57 15.65
C PHE A 75 1.11 -10.86 16.46
N LEU A 76 0.43 -11.94 16.05
CA LEU A 76 0.60 -13.26 16.63
C LEU A 76 1.97 -13.82 16.28
N ARG A 77 2.40 -13.68 15.02
CA ARG A 77 3.73 -14.14 14.58
C ARG A 77 4.85 -13.42 15.32
N TYR A 78 4.68 -12.16 15.69
CA TYR A 78 5.65 -11.42 16.48
C TYR A 78 5.86 -11.95 17.89
N MET A 79 4.89 -12.66 18.44
CA MET A 79 5.02 -13.32 19.74
C MET A 79 5.98 -14.51 19.70
N ASP A 80 6.16 -15.12 18.53
CA ASP A 80 7.02 -16.30 18.33
C ASP A 80 7.66 -16.31 16.93
N PRO A 81 8.55 -15.36 16.63
CA PRO A 81 9.02 -15.09 15.26
C PRO A 81 9.94 -16.19 14.68
N ASN A 82 10.56 -16.97 15.53
CA ASN A 82 11.53 -18.02 15.16
C ASN A 82 10.95 -19.43 15.21
N ASN A 83 9.65 -19.59 15.29
CA ASN A 83 9.00 -20.88 15.32
C ASN A 83 8.86 -21.42 13.90
N ASP A 84 9.50 -22.54 13.61
CA ASP A 84 9.45 -23.19 12.29
C ASP A 84 8.32 -24.23 12.17
N GLY A 85 7.70 -24.61 13.27
CA GLY A 85 6.64 -25.63 13.31
C GLY A 85 5.23 -25.07 13.28
N GLU A 86 5.03 -23.88 13.86
CA GLU A 86 3.70 -23.27 14.02
C GLU A 86 3.77 -21.75 13.74
N PHE A 87 2.63 -21.14 13.41
CA PHE A 87 2.56 -19.70 13.23
C PHE A 87 2.86 -18.92 14.54
N CYS A 88 2.53 -19.53 15.69
CA CYS A 88 2.83 -19.09 17.05
C CYS A 88 2.49 -20.22 18.02
N ALA A 89 3.42 -20.61 18.89
CA ALA A 89 3.14 -21.57 19.94
C ALA A 89 2.06 -21.04 20.88
N LYS A 90 1.11 -21.91 21.25
CA LYS A 90 -0.01 -21.53 22.12
C LYS A 90 0.45 -20.93 23.45
N GLU A 91 1.50 -21.46 24.06
CA GLU A 91 2.08 -20.95 25.31
C GLU A 91 2.57 -19.50 25.16
N LYS A 92 3.15 -19.16 24.02
CA LYS A 92 3.59 -17.80 23.72
C LYS A 92 2.41 -16.85 23.54
N SER A 93 1.39 -17.27 22.79
CA SER A 93 0.18 -16.49 22.60
C SER A 93 -0.58 -16.30 23.92
N ASP A 94 -0.66 -17.30 24.77
CA ASP A 94 -1.30 -17.21 26.07
C ASP A 94 -0.53 -16.31 27.04
N TYR A 95 0.82 -16.31 26.97
CA TYR A 95 1.67 -15.43 27.79
C TYR A 95 1.51 -13.96 27.40
N TRP A 96 1.60 -13.61 26.13
CA TRP A 96 1.48 -12.24 25.65
C TRP A 96 0.03 -11.75 25.62
N GLY A 97 -0.90 -12.62 25.29
CA GLY A 97 -2.32 -12.32 25.20
C GLY A 97 -2.66 -11.31 24.11
N GLN A 98 -3.76 -10.61 24.29
CA GLN A 98 -4.20 -9.55 23.39
C GLN A 98 -3.18 -8.40 23.35
N VAL A 99 -3.05 -7.75 22.21
CA VAL A 99 -2.26 -6.51 22.10
C VAL A 99 -2.86 -5.42 22.99
N ASP A 100 -2.07 -4.87 23.91
CA ASP A 100 -2.56 -3.92 24.92
C ASP A 100 -3.03 -2.59 24.31
N LEU A 101 -2.29 -2.09 23.32
CA LEU A 101 -2.58 -0.84 22.64
C LEU A 101 -2.29 -0.96 21.16
N TYR A 102 -3.30 -0.71 20.33
CA TYR A 102 -3.20 -0.70 18.89
C TYR A 102 -3.56 0.67 18.33
N ILE A 103 -2.63 1.27 17.56
CA ILE A 103 -2.78 2.62 17.02
C ILE A 103 -2.79 2.56 15.51
N GLY A 104 -3.83 3.12 14.87
CA GLY A 104 -3.92 3.11 13.42
C GLY A 104 -5.04 4.00 12.89
N GLY A 105 -4.94 4.40 11.62
CA GLY A 105 -5.91 5.25 10.96
C GLY A 105 -7.25 4.55 10.66
N ALA A 106 -8.30 5.35 10.50
CA ALA A 106 -9.65 4.88 10.16
C ALA A 106 -9.73 4.14 8.81
N GLU A 107 -8.80 4.40 7.90
CA GLU A 107 -8.71 3.74 6.59
C GLU A 107 -8.50 2.22 6.68
N HIS A 108 -8.05 1.74 7.82
CA HIS A 108 -7.83 0.31 8.07
C HIS A 108 -9.06 -0.41 8.64
N ALA A 109 -10.14 0.30 8.97
CA ALA A 109 -11.30 -0.25 9.67
C ALA A 109 -11.99 -1.38 8.89
N VAL A 110 -12.25 -1.18 7.60
CA VAL A 110 -12.96 -2.15 6.75
C VAL A 110 -12.04 -3.26 6.22
N GLY A 111 -10.74 -2.97 6.09
CA GLY A 111 -9.74 -3.94 5.64
C GLY A 111 -9.08 -4.65 6.81
N HIS A 112 -7.90 -4.20 7.19
CA HIS A 112 -7.03 -4.83 8.16
C HIS A 112 -7.72 -5.16 9.51
N LEU A 113 -8.45 -4.22 10.10
CA LEU A 113 -9.04 -4.43 11.43
C LEU A 113 -10.16 -5.47 11.43
N LEU A 114 -11.02 -5.46 10.38
CA LEU A 114 -12.07 -6.48 10.23
C LEU A 114 -11.48 -7.88 10.05
N TYR A 115 -10.46 -8.01 9.19
CA TYR A 115 -9.78 -9.28 8.96
C TYR A 115 -9.01 -9.76 10.20
N SER A 116 -8.33 -8.86 10.92
CA SER A 116 -7.60 -9.21 12.16
C SER A 116 -8.57 -9.77 13.21
N ARG A 117 -9.73 -9.15 13.36
CA ARG A 117 -10.76 -9.62 14.29
C ARG A 117 -11.33 -10.98 13.85
N PHE A 118 -11.61 -11.15 12.55
CA PHE A 118 -12.11 -12.41 12.00
C PHE A 118 -11.09 -13.54 12.23
N TRP A 119 -9.83 -13.34 11.90
CA TRP A 119 -8.77 -14.34 12.11
C TRP A 119 -8.58 -14.66 13.59
N THR A 120 -8.60 -13.69 14.47
CA THR A 120 -8.48 -13.93 15.92
C THR A 120 -9.62 -14.79 16.43
N LYS A 121 -10.87 -14.49 16.05
CA LYS A 121 -12.02 -15.30 16.45
C LYS A 121 -11.95 -16.73 15.88
N PHE A 122 -11.58 -16.88 14.62
CA PHE A 122 -11.40 -18.18 13.99
C PHE A 122 -10.32 -19.02 14.70
N LEU A 123 -9.17 -18.44 14.98
CA LEU A 123 -8.07 -19.12 15.68
C LEU A 123 -8.45 -19.48 17.11
N TYR A 124 -9.21 -18.63 17.80
CA TYR A 124 -9.76 -18.90 19.13
C TYR A 124 -10.75 -20.07 19.08
N ASP A 125 -11.72 -20.05 18.17
CA ASP A 125 -12.71 -21.12 17.99
C ASP A 125 -12.05 -22.47 17.66
N ARG A 126 -10.89 -22.42 16.99
CA ARG A 126 -10.09 -23.63 16.68
C ARG A 126 -9.12 -24.03 17.81
N GLY A 127 -9.06 -23.26 18.90
CA GLY A 127 -8.22 -23.55 20.07
C GLY A 127 -6.73 -23.22 19.91
N PHE A 128 -6.32 -22.51 18.86
CA PHE A 128 -4.93 -22.16 18.62
C PHE A 128 -4.42 -21.01 19.52
N ILE A 129 -5.32 -20.13 19.97
CA ILE A 129 -5.01 -19.01 20.86
C ILE A 129 -6.03 -18.94 22.01
N GLY A 130 -5.69 -18.26 23.10
CA GLY A 130 -6.49 -18.19 24.32
C GLY A 130 -7.42 -16.97 24.44
N PHE A 131 -7.53 -16.13 23.39
CA PHE A 131 -8.33 -14.90 23.40
C PHE A 131 -9.10 -14.72 22.09
N ASP A 132 -10.29 -14.12 22.17
CA ASP A 132 -11.23 -13.98 21.06
C ASP A 132 -11.27 -12.57 20.43
N GLU A 133 -10.58 -11.60 21.00
CA GLU A 133 -10.42 -10.25 20.44
C GLU A 133 -8.93 -9.89 20.31
N PRO A 134 -8.49 -9.28 19.19
CA PRO A 134 -7.06 -9.07 18.94
C PRO A 134 -6.45 -7.98 19.82
N PHE A 135 -7.20 -6.92 20.15
CA PHE A 135 -6.70 -5.72 20.78
C PHE A 135 -7.54 -5.35 22.01
N LYS A 136 -6.87 -5.06 23.14
CA LYS A 136 -7.54 -4.56 24.35
C LYS A 136 -8.00 -3.12 24.20
N LYS A 137 -7.20 -2.29 23.53
CA LYS A 137 -7.48 -0.88 23.29
C LYS A 137 -7.00 -0.47 21.91
N MET A 138 -7.88 0.19 21.17
CA MET A 138 -7.53 0.79 19.90
C MET A 138 -7.65 2.31 19.98
N ILE A 139 -6.65 3.02 19.46
CA ILE A 139 -6.69 4.47 19.26
C ILE A 139 -6.65 4.75 17.76
N ASN A 140 -7.71 5.39 17.27
CA ASN A 140 -7.77 5.90 15.93
C ASN A 140 -7.42 7.39 15.97
N GLN A 141 -6.17 7.72 15.60
CA GLN A 141 -5.68 9.10 15.60
C GLN A 141 -6.20 9.94 14.43
N GLY A 142 -6.97 9.35 13.51
CA GLY A 142 -7.36 9.99 12.26
C GLY A 142 -6.26 9.92 11.19
N MET A 143 -6.44 10.70 10.11
CA MET A 143 -5.48 10.77 9.01
C MET A 143 -4.42 11.82 9.30
N ILE A 144 -3.15 11.49 8.98
CA ILE A 144 -2.09 12.47 8.96
C ILE A 144 -2.33 13.42 7.79
N LEU A 145 -2.39 14.71 8.08
CA LEU A 145 -2.60 15.75 7.09
C LEU A 145 -1.27 16.41 6.71
N GLY A 146 -1.15 16.79 5.46
CA GLY A 146 -0.04 17.58 4.92
C GLY A 146 -0.56 18.74 4.11
N ARG A 147 0.25 19.81 4.01
CA ARG A 147 -0.03 20.91 3.10
C ARG A 147 0.38 20.51 1.70
N SER A 148 -0.58 20.42 0.78
CA SER A 148 -0.33 20.22 -0.65
C SER A 148 -0.16 21.57 -1.32
N SER A 149 0.78 21.64 -2.25
CA SER A 149 0.98 22.82 -3.11
C SER A 149 0.53 22.51 -4.53
N PHE A 150 0.02 23.51 -5.21
CA PHE A 150 -0.56 23.35 -6.55
C PHE A 150 -0.01 24.36 -7.54
N VAL A 151 0.24 23.86 -8.74
CA VAL A 151 0.44 24.67 -9.94
C VAL A 151 -0.79 24.61 -10.83
N TYR A 152 -1.01 25.62 -11.65
CA TYR A 152 -2.18 25.80 -12.50
C TYR A 152 -1.79 25.82 -13.97
N ARG A 153 -2.02 24.71 -14.64
CA ARG A 153 -1.77 24.56 -16.08
C ARG A 153 -2.94 25.12 -16.87
N ILE A 154 -2.70 26.00 -17.81
CA ILE A 154 -3.72 26.46 -18.76
C ILE A 154 -4.10 25.30 -19.65
N ASN A 155 -5.41 25.03 -19.79
CA ASN A 155 -5.92 23.89 -20.53
C ASN A 155 -5.38 23.86 -21.96
N ASP A 156 -5.09 22.68 -22.44
CA ASP A 156 -4.59 22.41 -23.80
C ASP A 156 -3.25 23.09 -24.15
N THR A 157 -2.48 23.55 -23.15
CA THR A 157 -1.17 24.16 -23.34
C THR A 157 -0.12 23.54 -22.40
N ASN A 158 1.15 23.93 -22.56
CA ASN A 158 2.21 23.67 -21.58
C ASN A 158 2.61 24.94 -20.83
N THR A 159 1.64 25.83 -20.60
CA THR A 159 1.83 27.10 -19.88
C THR A 159 1.19 27.04 -18.51
N PHE A 160 1.91 27.43 -17.49
CA PHE A 160 1.47 27.47 -16.09
C PHE A 160 1.28 28.91 -15.65
N VAL A 161 0.17 29.21 -15.00
CA VAL A 161 -0.17 30.55 -14.53
C VAL A 161 -0.13 30.62 -13.01
N SER A 162 0.48 31.67 -12.47
CA SER A 162 0.54 31.95 -11.04
C SER A 162 -0.85 31.99 -10.41
N PHE A 163 -0.97 31.51 -9.16
CA PHE A 163 -2.22 31.37 -8.42
C PHE A 163 -3.08 32.64 -8.40
N ASP A 164 -2.48 33.80 -8.27
CA ASP A 164 -3.16 35.12 -8.22
C ASP A 164 -3.84 35.47 -9.56
N LYS A 165 -3.25 35.06 -10.68
CA LYS A 165 -3.75 35.33 -12.05
C LYS A 165 -4.60 34.20 -12.63
N ARG A 166 -4.75 33.08 -11.92
CA ARG A 166 -5.41 31.86 -12.46
C ARG A 166 -6.87 32.08 -12.89
N LYS A 167 -7.57 33.06 -12.31
CA LYS A 167 -8.98 33.33 -12.63
C LYS A 167 -9.17 33.91 -14.05
N GLU A 168 -8.11 34.41 -14.67
CA GLU A 168 -8.11 34.96 -16.02
C GLU A 168 -8.07 33.87 -17.09
N HIS A 169 -7.81 32.62 -16.70
CA HIS A 169 -7.62 31.49 -17.58
C HIS A 169 -8.44 30.24 -17.15
N LYS A 170 -8.78 29.39 -18.11
CA LYS A 170 -9.28 28.04 -17.81
C LYS A 170 -8.10 27.16 -17.47
N THR A 171 -8.01 26.71 -16.23
CA THR A 171 -6.85 25.98 -15.72
C THR A 171 -7.21 24.63 -15.12
N THR A 172 -6.28 23.68 -15.21
CA THR A 172 -6.27 22.44 -14.46
C THR A 172 -5.26 22.55 -13.33
N ARG A 173 -5.71 22.23 -12.10
CA ARG A 173 -4.88 22.18 -10.89
C ARG A 173 -4.08 20.89 -10.85
N LEU A 174 -2.77 20.97 -10.64
CA LEU A 174 -1.86 19.86 -10.51
C LEU A 174 -1.09 19.97 -9.20
N HIS A 175 -0.90 18.83 -8.51
CA HIS A 175 -0.03 18.77 -7.34
C HIS A 175 1.43 18.97 -7.77
N VAL A 176 2.18 19.67 -6.95
CA VAL A 176 3.63 19.83 -7.08
C VAL A 176 4.32 19.38 -5.80
N ASP A 177 5.54 18.87 -5.95
CA ASP A 177 6.33 18.45 -4.80
C ASP A 177 6.62 19.63 -3.87
N ILE A 178 6.31 19.46 -2.58
CA ILE A 178 6.47 20.53 -1.59
C ILE A 178 7.93 20.99 -1.44
N SER A 179 8.90 20.13 -1.77
CA SER A 179 10.32 20.49 -1.77
C SER A 179 10.72 21.51 -2.85
N PHE A 180 9.83 21.77 -3.82
CA PHE A 180 10.02 22.80 -4.85
C PHE A 180 9.36 24.13 -4.49
N VAL A 181 8.71 24.21 -3.32
CA VAL A 181 7.92 25.37 -2.93
C VAL A 181 8.43 25.92 -1.61
N ASP A 182 8.85 27.17 -1.61
CA ASP A 182 9.24 27.91 -0.42
C ASP A 182 8.34 29.13 -0.24
N ASN A 183 7.66 29.23 0.92
CA ASN A 183 6.73 30.33 1.23
C ASN A 183 5.72 30.60 0.09
N ASP A 184 5.14 29.52 -0.46
CA ASP A 184 4.23 29.50 -1.61
C ASP A 184 4.84 29.92 -2.95
N VAL A 185 6.13 30.17 -3.01
CA VAL A 185 6.85 30.47 -4.25
C VAL A 185 7.44 29.21 -4.84
N LEU A 186 7.11 28.91 -6.09
CA LEU A 186 7.65 27.77 -6.83
C LEU A 186 9.08 28.03 -7.29
N ASP A 187 9.96 27.08 -7.06
CA ASP A 187 11.22 26.97 -7.80
C ASP A 187 10.94 26.41 -9.21
N VAL A 188 10.83 27.35 -10.16
CA VAL A 188 10.46 27.03 -11.54
C VAL A 188 11.50 26.13 -12.22
N GLU A 189 12.78 26.27 -11.89
CA GLU A 189 13.83 25.45 -12.50
C GLU A 189 13.79 24.02 -11.98
N LYS A 190 13.57 23.80 -10.67
CA LYS A 190 13.33 22.45 -10.14
C LYS A 190 12.09 21.83 -10.76
N PHE A 191 11.02 22.58 -10.93
CA PHE A 191 9.80 22.07 -11.54
C PHE A 191 10.00 21.66 -13.01
N LYS A 192 10.69 22.45 -13.82
CA LYS A 192 11.02 22.09 -15.21
C LYS A 192 11.85 20.81 -15.32
N ASN A 193 12.76 20.60 -14.38
CA ASN A 193 13.63 19.44 -14.32
C ASN A 193 12.97 18.20 -13.70
N TRP A 194 11.78 18.32 -13.14
CA TRP A 194 11.10 17.22 -12.46
C TRP A 194 10.58 16.14 -13.42
N ARG A 195 10.07 16.59 -14.59
CA ARG A 195 9.55 15.66 -15.60
C ARG A 195 9.86 16.20 -16.99
N GLU A 196 10.12 15.28 -17.91
CA GLU A 196 10.43 15.62 -19.30
C GLU A 196 9.32 16.51 -19.95
N GLU A 197 8.05 16.23 -19.64
CA GLU A 197 6.90 17.00 -20.14
C GLU A 197 6.89 18.47 -19.71
N TYR A 198 7.61 18.84 -18.64
CA TYR A 198 7.68 20.21 -18.13
C TYR A 198 8.94 20.96 -18.55
N SER A 199 9.88 20.30 -19.22
CA SER A 199 11.17 20.91 -19.59
C SER A 199 11.01 22.18 -20.42
N ASN A 200 10.01 22.23 -21.30
CA ASN A 200 9.68 23.39 -22.16
C ASN A 200 8.45 24.16 -21.66
N ALA A 201 8.09 24.04 -20.38
CA ALA A 201 6.94 24.75 -19.84
C ALA A 201 7.19 26.25 -19.75
N GLU A 202 6.16 27.03 -20.10
CA GLU A 202 6.12 28.47 -19.94
C GLU A 202 5.41 28.87 -18.65
N PHE A 203 5.79 30.01 -18.07
CA PHE A 203 5.24 30.46 -16.80
C PHE A 203 4.77 31.93 -16.90
N ILE A 204 3.50 32.16 -16.54
CA ILE A 204 2.94 33.48 -16.33
C ILE A 204 3.11 33.78 -14.84
N LEU A 205 4.06 34.69 -14.56
CA LEU A 205 4.44 35.07 -13.20
C LEU A 205 3.53 36.20 -12.68
N ASN A 206 3.54 36.42 -11.38
CA ASN A 206 2.91 37.58 -10.74
C ASN A 206 3.66 38.91 -11.06
N GLU A 207 3.20 39.99 -10.49
CA GLU A 207 3.81 41.33 -10.70
C GLU A 207 5.24 41.43 -10.15
N ASP A 208 5.57 40.62 -9.13
CA ASP A 208 6.91 40.55 -8.53
C ASP A 208 7.86 39.61 -9.27
N GLY A 209 7.46 39.04 -10.40
CA GLY A 209 8.26 38.08 -11.17
C GLY A 209 8.37 36.71 -10.51
N LYS A 210 7.45 36.36 -9.61
CA LYS A 210 7.40 35.07 -8.91
C LYS A 210 6.23 34.22 -9.38
N TYR A 211 6.36 32.90 -9.30
CA TYR A 211 5.25 32.00 -9.47
C TYR A 211 4.69 31.58 -8.11
N LEU A 212 3.47 32.02 -7.82
CA LEU A 212 2.77 31.64 -6.57
C LEU A 212 1.98 30.34 -6.77
N CYS A 213 2.18 29.39 -5.88
CA CYS A 213 1.38 28.17 -5.79
C CYS A 213 0.09 28.41 -4.99
N GLY A 214 -0.96 27.68 -5.33
CA GLY A 214 -2.07 27.51 -4.40
C GLY A 214 -1.74 26.43 -3.37
N TYR A 215 -2.52 26.36 -2.29
CA TYR A 215 -2.35 25.30 -1.28
C TYR A 215 -3.69 24.80 -0.73
N GLU A 216 -3.66 23.60 -0.16
CA GLU A 216 -4.77 23.00 0.56
C GLU A 216 -4.23 21.99 1.58
N VAL A 217 -4.89 21.86 2.72
CA VAL A 217 -4.56 20.83 3.70
C VAL A 217 -5.32 19.56 3.33
N GLU A 218 -4.58 18.50 3.04
CA GLU A 218 -5.13 17.23 2.59
C GLU A 218 -4.46 16.06 3.32
N LYS A 219 -5.01 14.84 3.11
CA LYS A 219 -4.34 13.62 3.56
C LYS A 219 -2.93 13.56 2.99
N MET A 220 -1.94 13.34 3.87
CA MET A 220 -0.55 13.13 3.46
C MET A 220 -0.42 11.84 2.64
N SER A 221 0.15 11.94 1.44
CA SER A 221 0.40 10.78 0.58
C SER A 221 1.47 11.07 -0.48
N LYS A 222 2.18 10.03 -0.90
CA LYS A 222 3.19 10.13 -1.98
C LYS A 222 2.59 10.62 -3.30
N SER A 223 1.35 10.23 -3.62
CA SER A 223 0.67 10.65 -4.85
C SER A 223 0.27 12.12 -4.88
N LYS A 224 0.26 12.78 -3.73
CA LYS A 224 0.00 14.23 -3.58
C LYS A 224 1.26 15.06 -3.42
N TYR A 225 2.42 14.43 -3.36
CA TYR A 225 3.73 15.09 -3.21
C TYR A 225 3.80 16.01 -2.00
N ASN A 226 3.06 15.69 -0.92
CA ASN A 226 2.94 16.49 0.31
C ASN A 226 3.48 15.75 1.54
N VAL A 227 4.32 14.74 1.35
CA VAL A 227 4.93 13.98 2.43
C VAL A 227 6.08 14.76 3.02
N GLN A 228 6.03 14.96 4.34
CA GLN A 228 7.16 15.44 5.12
C GLN A 228 7.79 14.27 5.86
N THR A 229 9.12 14.24 5.90
CA THR A 229 9.88 13.26 6.69
C THR A 229 10.03 13.77 8.13
N PRO A 230 10.27 12.88 9.11
CA PRO A 230 10.60 13.30 10.48
C PRO A 230 11.79 14.28 10.53
N ASP A 231 12.79 14.09 9.67
CA ASP A 231 13.98 14.94 9.61
C ASP A 231 13.60 16.38 9.22
N ASN A 232 12.69 16.56 8.24
CA ASN A 232 12.18 17.87 7.85
C ASN A 232 11.37 18.60 8.95
N LEU A 233 10.98 17.90 10.01
CA LEU A 233 10.23 18.47 11.14
C LEU A 233 11.17 18.87 12.30
N VAL A 234 12.41 18.40 12.28
CA VAL A 234 13.41 18.65 13.35
C VAL A 234 14.34 19.81 12.97
N GLU A 235 14.54 20.09 11.69
CA GLU A 235 15.27 21.22 11.15
C GLU A 235 14.43 22.52 11.22
#